data_82688d3598d1393c1d18cfdc317ab8aa
#
_entry.id   82688d3598d1393c1d18cfdc317ab8aa
#
_cell.length_a   1.000
_cell.length_b   1.000
_cell.length_c   1.000
_cell.angle_alpha   90.00
_cell.angle_beta   90.00
_cell.angle_gamma   90.00
#
_symmetry.space_group_name_H-M   'P 1'
#
loop_
_entity.id
_entity.type
_entity.pdbx_description
1 polymer ?
#
loop_
_entity_poly.entity_id
_entity_poly.type
_entity_poly.pdbx_seq_one_letter_code
_entity_poly.pdbx_strand_id
1 'polypeptide(L)'
;MDTIKIRAGLCKMVAHRGVSGLEKENTMAAFVAAGNRSYYGIETDIHRTLDGHYVAIHDADTGRVARQKLNVGQSTLAELRAICLNDIADGEPRGDLRIPTLQEYARVCKRYGKVSVLELKDDFTRAQLEEIIAILRAEGQLENVVFIAFALENLLRLREILPEQPAQYLVSRMEEGVEQALLAHGLDLDAHYAAVDAALVQRLHAHGRKVNCWTVDAPEEARRLVAMGVDYITSNILEGDD
;
A
#
# COMPACT_ATOMS: atom_id res chain seq x y z
N MET A 1 -19.46 3.93 12.63
CA MET A 1 -19.17 2.80 11.70
C MET A 1 -17.92 2.13 12.21
N ASP A 2 -17.77 0.82 12.05
CA ASP A 2 -16.57 0.08 12.50
C ASP A 2 -16.13 -0.90 11.41
N THR A 3 -14.94 -1.47 11.53
CA THR A 3 -14.41 -2.51 10.63
C THR A 3 -15.25 -3.78 10.71
N ILE A 4 -15.20 -4.57 9.65
CA ILE A 4 -15.88 -5.87 9.59
C ILE A 4 -14.86 -6.94 9.95
N LYS A 5 -15.08 -7.64 11.06
CA LYS A 5 -14.22 -8.74 11.52
C LYS A 5 -14.42 -10.00 10.69
N ILE A 6 -13.33 -10.62 10.30
CA ILE A 6 -13.32 -11.92 9.61
C ILE A 6 -12.33 -12.88 10.28
N ARG A 7 -12.60 -14.18 10.23
CA ARG A 7 -11.64 -15.19 10.62
C ARG A 7 -10.56 -15.33 9.54
N ALA A 8 -9.43 -14.66 9.78
CA ALA A 8 -8.32 -14.62 8.83
C ALA A 8 -7.35 -15.81 8.96
N GLY A 9 -7.31 -16.51 10.10
CA GLY A 9 -6.39 -17.63 10.35
C GLY A 9 -4.94 -17.18 10.25
N LEU A 10 -4.17 -17.77 9.32
CA LEU A 10 -2.77 -17.39 9.09
C LEU A 10 -2.62 -16.23 8.08
N CYS A 11 -3.68 -15.87 7.36
CA CYS A 11 -3.69 -14.76 6.43
C CYS A 11 -3.62 -13.44 7.19
N LYS A 12 -2.75 -12.54 6.76
CA LYS A 12 -2.52 -11.23 7.38
C LYS A 12 -3.32 -10.15 6.67
N MET A 13 -4.07 -9.35 7.43
CA MET A 13 -4.86 -8.26 6.89
C MET A 13 -4.04 -6.97 6.76
N VAL A 14 -4.12 -6.31 5.60
CA VAL A 14 -3.48 -5.04 5.30
C VAL A 14 -4.55 -3.97 5.08
N ALA A 15 -4.41 -2.82 5.74
CA ALA A 15 -5.34 -1.70 5.61
C ALA A 15 -5.01 -0.90 4.34
N HIS A 16 -5.87 -0.94 3.32
CA HIS A 16 -5.71 -0.28 2.02
C HIS A 16 -5.82 1.24 2.15
N ARG A 17 -4.73 1.96 1.88
CA ARG A 17 -4.61 3.42 2.06
C ARG A 17 -4.97 3.87 3.48
N GLY A 18 -4.55 3.09 4.49
CA GLY A 18 -5.14 3.11 5.81
C GLY A 18 -6.48 2.38 5.83
N VAL A 19 -7.31 2.56 6.87
CA VAL A 19 -8.66 1.99 6.87
C VAL A 19 -9.63 2.90 6.13
N SER A 20 -9.50 2.92 4.80
CA SER A 20 -10.17 3.88 3.91
C SER A 20 -11.69 3.71 3.83
N GLY A 21 -12.23 2.60 4.34
CA GLY A 21 -13.67 2.42 4.55
C GLY A 21 -14.24 3.16 5.76
N LEU A 22 -13.40 3.69 6.65
CA LEU A 22 -13.81 4.46 7.83
C LEU A 22 -13.37 5.92 7.78
N GLU A 23 -12.21 6.20 7.21
CA GLU A 23 -11.60 7.53 7.13
C GLU A 23 -11.13 7.80 5.70
N LYS A 24 -10.91 9.07 5.37
CA LYS A 24 -10.39 9.43 4.04
C LYS A 24 -9.07 8.72 3.74
N GLU A 25 -9.00 8.05 2.59
CA GLU A 25 -7.83 7.34 2.10
C GLU A 25 -6.54 8.18 2.16
N ASN A 26 -5.40 7.53 2.41
CA ASN A 26 -4.08 8.16 2.41
C ASN A 26 -4.00 9.42 3.30
N THR A 27 -4.63 9.39 4.47
CA THR A 27 -4.57 10.47 5.46
C THR A 27 -4.06 9.98 6.81
N MET A 28 -3.59 10.92 7.64
CA MET A 28 -3.21 10.60 9.01
C MET A 28 -4.36 9.98 9.80
N ALA A 29 -5.61 10.41 9.56
CA ALA A 29 -6.80 9.84 10.18
C ALA A 29 -6.95 8.35 9.85
N ALA A 30 -6.87 7.97 8.55
CA ALA A 30 -6.96 6.58 8.11
C ALA A 30 -5.79 5.72 8.63
N PHE A 31 -4.58 6.27 8.66
CA PHE A 31 -3.40 5.54 9.16
C PHE A 31 -3.47 5.29 10.66
N VAL A 32 -3.87 6.29 11.46
CA VAL A 32 -4.04 6.14 12.91
C VAL A 32 -5.20 5.20 13.23
N ALA A 33 -6.30 5.29 12.49
CA ALA A 33 -7.42 4.36 12.64
C ALA A 33 -7.02 2.91 12.35
N ALA A 34 -6.19 2.67 11.32
CA ALA A 34 -5.61 1.36 11.02
C ALA A 34 -4.62 0.90 12.09
N GLY A 35 -3.78 1.83 12.59
CA GLY A 35 -2.79 1.56 13.62
C GLY A 35 -3.40 1.00 14.92
N ASN A 36 -4.57 1.51 15.31
CA ASN A 36 -5.30 1.09 16.51
C ASN A 36 -6.11 -0.21 16.33
N ARG A 37 -5.98 -0.91 15.21
CA ARG A 37 -6.69 -2.14 14.90
C ARG A 37 -5.75 -3.32 14.68
N SER A 38 -6.29 -4.52 14.47
CA SER A 38 -5.52 -5.76 14.33
C SER A 38 -4.80 -5.93 12.99
N TYR A 39 -4.82 -4.94 12.10
CA TYR A 39 -4.08 -5.03 10.83
C TYR A 39 -2.59 -5.33 11.05
N TYR A 40 -2.07 -6.23 10.22
CA TYR A 40 -0.64 -6.52 10.13
C TYR A 40 0.15 -5.34 9.57
N GLY A 41 -0.37 -4.71 8.53
CA GLY A 41 0.27 -3.61 7.83
C GLY A 41 -0.71 -2.53 7.40
N ILE A 42 -0.16 -1.39 7.05
CA ILE A 42 -0.87 -0.26 6.47
C ILE A 42 -0.30 -0.05 5.08
N GLU A 43 -1.16 -0.07 4.07
CA GLU A 43 -0.75 0.23 2.72
C GLU A 43 -0.95 1.73 2.44
N THR A 44 -0.08 2.29 1.58
CA THR A 44 -0.17 3.65 1.06
C THR A 44 0.54 3.78 -0.28
N ASP A 45 0.09 4.75 -1.06
CA ASP A 45 0.65 5.12 -2.36
C ASP A 45 1.56 6.33 -2.24
N ILE A 46 2.71 6.37 -2.88
CA ILE A 46 3.56 7.55 -2.88
C ILE A 46 3.84 8.10 -4.27
N HIS A 47 3.78 9.45 -4.35
CA HIS A 47 4.25 10.25 -5.48
C HIS A 47 5.31 11.26 -5.03
N ARG A 48 6.15 11.70 -5.99
CA ARG A 48 7.14 12.75 -5.77
C ARG A 48 6.61 14.12 -6.16
N THR A 49 6.76 15.11 -5.29
CA THR A 49 6.39 16.51 -5.54
C THR A 49 7.43 17.22 -6.40
N LEU A 50 7.08 18.39 -6.95
CA LEU A 50 7.96 19.25 -7.74
C LEU A 50 9.26 19.61 -6.99
N ASP A 51 9.15 19.88 -5.70
CA ASP A 51 10.27 20.27 -4.82
C ASP A 51 10.93 19.07 -4.10
N GLY A 52 10.66 17.83 -4.56
CA GLY A 52 11.42 16.64 -4.17
C GLY A 52 10.96 15.96 -2.89
N HIS A 53 9.79 16.25 -2.37
CA HIS A 53 9.19 15.51 -1.26
C HIS A 53 8.39 14.32 -1.76
N TYR A 54 8.15 13.33 -0.89
CA TYR A 54 7.33 12.16 -1.14
C TYR A 54 6.04 12.25 -0.32
N VAL A 55 4.90 12.17 -0.97
CA VAL A 55 3.57 12.37 -0.36
C VAL A 55 2.66 11.19 -0.60
N ALA A 56 1.78 10.92 0.38
CA ALA A 56 0.82 9.84 0.34
C ALA A 56 -0.46 10.26 -0.40
N ILE A 57 -0.62 9.81 -1.64
CA ILE A 57 -1.81 10.02 -2.47
C ILE A 57 -1.83 8.98 -3.59
N HIS A 58 -3.02 8.47 -3.96
CA HIS A 58 -3.11 7.44 -5.00
C HIS A 58 -2.97 7.97 -6.42
N ASP A 59 -3.70 9.04 -6.76
CA ASP A 59 -3.73 9.58 -8.11
C ASP A 59 -2.60 10.60 -8.32
N ALA A 60 -2.15 10.76 -9.55
CA ALA A 60 -1.17 11.79 -9.90
C ALA A 60 -1.69 13.23 -9.73
N ASP A 61 -2.97 13.40 -9.38
CA ASP A 61 -3.58 14.70 -9.07
C ASP A 61 -4.61 14.59 -7.92
N THR A 62 -4.99 15.72 -7.35
CA THR A 62 -5.89 15.79 -6.18
C THR A 62 -7.37 15.83 -6.53
N GLY A 63 -7.75 15.81 -7.82
CA GLY A 63 -9.12 16.09 -8.29
C GLY A 63 -10.20 15.13 -7.77
N ARG A 64 -9.86 13.87 -7.45
CA ARG A 64 -10.80 12.89 -6.86
C ARG A 64 -10.95 13.07 -5.35
N VAL A 65 -9.93 13.58 -4.69
CA VAL A 65 -9.88 13.60 -3.21
C VAL A 65 -10.03 15.01 -2.62
N ALA A 66 -10.02 16.06 -3.45
CA ALA A 66 -10.17 17.45 -3.03
C ALA A 66 -10.97 18.26 -4.06
N ARG A 67 -11.51 19.41 -3.66
CA ARG A 67 -12.20 20.34 -4.59
C ARG A 67 -11.24 21.00 -5.57
N GLN A 68 -10.02 21.28 -5.13
CA GLN A 68 -8.98 21.89 -5.98
C GLN A 68 -8.16 20.77 -6.63
N LYS A 69 -8.04 20.80 -7.95
CA LYS A 69 -7.21 19.86 -8.71
C LYS A 69 -5.81 20.42 -8.89
N LEU A 70 -4.81 19.77 -8.27
CA LEU A 70 -3.39 20.03 -8.40
C LEU A 70 -2.69 18.77 -8.91
N ASN A 71 -1.78 18.89 -9.86
CA ASN A 71 -0.90 17.78 -10.26
C ASN A 71 0.24 17.66 -9.25
N VAL A 72 0.42 16.48 -8.68
CA VAL A 72 1.38 16.22 -7.59
C VAL A 72 2.82 16.51 -8.03
N GLY A 73 3.24 15.97 -9.17
CA GLY A 73 4.59 16.16 -9.72
C GLY A 73 4.89 17.59 -10.20
N GLN A 74 3.87 18.46 -10.31
CA GLN A 74 3.99 19.86 -10.73
C GLN A 74 3.69 20.85 -9.59
N SER A 75 3.44 20.37 -8.38
CA SER A 75 3.15 21.17 -7.19
C SER A 75 4.18 20.95 -6.11
N THR A 76 4.47 21.98 -5.34
CA THR A 76 5.31 21.90 -4.15
C THR A 76 4.56 21.23 -3.00
N LEU A 77 5.29 20.70 -2.02
CA LEU A 77 4.68 20.18 -0.79
C LEU A 77 3.81 21.21 -0.10
N ALA A 78 4.25 22.47 -0.07
CA ALA A 78 3.50 23.57 0.57
C ALA A 78 2.14 23.81 -0.10
N GLU A 79 2.08 23.79 -1.43
CA GLU A 79 0.83 23.93 -2.18
C GLU A 79 -0.12 22.76 -1.95
N LEU A 80 0.39 21.52 -2.00
CA LEU A 80 -0.40 20.31 -1.76
C LEU A 80 -0.96 20.27 -0.34
N ARG A 81 -0.19 20.71 0.67
CA ARG A 81 -0.64 20.73 2.05
C ARG A 81 -1.54 21.89 2.42
N ALA A 82 -1.64 22.92 1.58
CA ALA A 82 -2.57 24.03 1.76
C ALA A 82 -4.03 23.62 1.53
N ILE A 83 -4.28 22.61 0.67
CA ILE A 83 -5.63 22.13 0.38
C ILE A 83 -6.17 21.18 1.45
N CYS A 84 -7.49 21.23 1.70
CA CYS A 84 -8.20 20.24 2.48
C CYS A 84 -8.69 19.11 1.59
N LEU A 85 -8.57 17.87 2.07
CA LEU A 85 -9.19 16.74 1.41
C LEU A 85 -10.67 16.64 1.81
N ASN A 86 -11.47 16.07 0.91
CA ASN A 86 -12.89 15.86 1.14
C ASN A 86 -13.12 14.72 2.13
N ASP A 87 -14.09 14.87 3.04
CA ASP A 87 -14.55 13.78 3.90
C ASP A 87 -15.21 12.66 3.08
N ILE A 88 -15.20 11.45 3.60
CA ILE A 88 -15.92 10.32 3.00
C ILE A 88 -17.42 10.36 3.29
N ALA A 89 -17.83 11.05 4.35
CA ALA A 89 -19.21 11.07 4.81
C ALA A 89 -20.14 11.90 3.91
N ASP A 90 -19.68 13.09 3.47
CA ASP A 90 -20.50 14.04 2.71
C ASP A 90 -19.79 14.62 1.47
N GLY A 91 -18.50 14.29 1.27
CA GLY A 91 -17.70 14.80 0.16
C GLY A 91 -17.25 16.24 0.34
N GLU A 92 -17.49 16.87 1.50
CA GLU A 92 -17.09 18.23 1.81
C GLU A 92 -15.63 18.32 2.32
N PRO A 93 -14.92 19.43 2.08
CA PRO A 93 -13.57 19.61 2.60
C PRO A 93 -13.53 19.61 4.12
N ARG A 94 -12.73 18.72 4.70
CA ARG A 94 -12.53 18.64 6.15
C ARG A 94 -11.19 19.25 6.56
N GLY A 95 -11.22 20.20 7.49
CA GLY A 95 -10.10 21.07 7.81
C GLY A 95 -8.85 20.38 8.39
N ASP A 96 -9.00 19.21 8.99
CA ASP A 96 -7.92 18.37 9.53
C ASP A 96 -7.33 17.38 8.51
N LEU A 97 -8.01 17.14 7.38
CA LEU A 97 -7.53 16.22 6.35
C LEU A 97 -6.56 16.91 5.40
N ARG A 98 -5.32 16.47 5.42
CA ARG A 98 -4.23 16.94 4.56
C ARG A 98 -3.50 15.76 3.96
N ILE A 99 -2.81 15.98 2.84
CA ILE A 99 -1.92 15.00 2.22
C ILE A 99 -0.71 14.79 3.12
N PRO A 100 -0.45 13.57 3.65
CA PRO A 100 0.70 13.29 4.49
C PRO A 100 1.98 13.15 3.67
N THR A 101 3.11 13.36 4.32
CA THR A 101 4.43 12.99 3.79
C THR A 101 4.74 11.51 4.09
N LEU A 102 5.72 10.94 3.36
CA LEU A 102 6.25 9.60 3.63
C LEU A 102 6.77 9.49 5.07
N GLN A 103 7.41 10.54 5.60
CA GLN A 103 7.91 10.56 6.99
C GLN A 103 6.76 10.45 8.00
N GLU A 104 5.67 11.19 7.78
CA GLU A 104 4.51 11.16 8.68
C GLU A 104 3.86 9.78 8.68
N TYR A 105 3.69 9.16 7.51
CA TYR A 105 3.19 7.79 7.39
C TYR A 105 4.11 6.78 8.10
N ALA A 106 5.42 6.82 7.84
CA ALA A 106 6.39 5.90 8.44
C ALA A 106 6.37 5.98 9.97
N ARG A 107 6.26 7.20 10.53
CA ARG A 107 6.13 7.42 11.99
C ARG A 107 4.88 6.79 12.58
N VAL A 108 3.75 6.83 11.86
CA VAL A 108 2.52 6.14 12.31
C VAL A 108 2.75 4.64 12.31
N CYS A 109 3.24 4.06 11.23
CA CYS A 109 3.52 2.62 11.16
C CYS A 109 4.44 2.17 12.29
N LYS A 110 5.54 2.89 12.51
CA LYS A 110 6.48 2.62 13.61
C LYS A 110 5.81 2.71 14.99
N ARG A 111 5.04 3.78 15.23
CA ARG A 111 4.36 3.99 16.51
C ARG A 111 3.43 2.85 16.89
N TYR A 112 2.73 2.30 15.92
CA TYR A 112 1.74 1.24 16.13
C TYR A 112 2.28 -0.18 15.83
N GLY A 113 3.59 -0.32 15.52
CA GLY A 113 4.22 -1.61 15.20
C GLY A 113 3.66 -2.26 13.94
N LYS A 114 3.23 -1.45 12.95
CA LYS A 114 2.67 -1.94 11.69
C LYS A 114 3.73 -2.03 10.61
N VAL A 115 3.58 -3.02 9.73
CA VAL A 115 4.37 -3.10 8.49
C VAL A 115 3.90 -1.99 7.55
N SER A 116 4.85 -1.26 6.95
CA SER A 116 4.59 -0.32 5.88
C SER A 116 4.51 -1.06 4.56
N VAL A 117 3.35 -1.11 3.92
CA VAL A 117 3.19 -1.63 2.55
C VAL A 117 3.15 -0.41 1.63
N LEU A 118 4.25 -0.18 0.88
CA LEU A 118 4.51 1.08 0.20
C LEU A 118 4.45 0.93 -1.31
N GLU A 119 3.40 1.49 -1.94
CA GLU A 119 3.29 1.50 -3.40
C GLU A 119 4.09 2.62 -4.04
N LEU A 120 4.97 2.25 -4.96
CA LEU A 120 5.76 3.15 -5.79
C LEU A 120 4.97 3.51 -7.05
N LYS A 121 4.28 4.66 -7.04
CA LYS A 121 3.37 5.07 -8.14
C LYS A 121 4.08 5.64 -9.35
N ASP A 122 5.18 6.38 -9.15
CA ASP A 122 5.95 6.99 -10.22
C ASP A 122 7.01 6.02 -10.76
N ASP A 123 7.56 6.26 -11.94
CA ASP A 123 8.78 5.61 -12.42
C ASP A 123 9.99 6.26 -11.72
N PHE A 124 10.33 5.74 -10.54
CA PHE A 124 11.39 6.29 -9.71
C PHE A 124 12.78 5.91 -10.25
N THR A 125 13.63 6.92 -10.42
CA THR A 125 15.04 6.71 -10.69
C THR A 125 15.73 6.03 -9.50
N ARG A 126 16.93 5.43 -9.72
CA ARG A 126 17.75 4.86 -8.65
C ARG A 126 17.99 5.87 -7.51
N ALA A 127 18.35 7.12 -7.85
CA ALA A 127 18.61 8.16 -6.85
C ALA A 127 17.36 8.47 -6.00
N GLN A 128 16.16 8.50 -6.61
CA GLN A 128 14.92 8.73 -5.89
C GLN A 128 14.55 7.55 -4.99
N LEU A 129 14.81 6.30 -5.40
CA LEU A 129 14.66 5.13 -4.53
C LEU A 129 15.63 5.19 -3.34
N GLU A 130 16.87 5.62 -3.55
CA GLU A 130 17.86 5.82 -2.48
C GLU A 130 17.39 6.91 -1.49
N GLU A 131 16.75 8.00 -1.97
CA GLU A 131 16.11 9.03 -1.12
C GLU A 131 14.97 8.44 -0.27
N ILE A 132 14.05 7.66 -0.88
CA ILE A 132 12.95 6.98 -0.19
C ILE A 132 13.49 6.05 0.91
N ILE A 133 14.49 5.23 0.58
CA ILE A 133 15.16 4.32 1.50
C ILE A 133 15.83 5.08 2.66
N ALA A 134 16.49 6.20 2.36
CA ALA A 134 17.12 7.04 3.39
C ALA A 134 16.09 7.63 4.35
N ILE A 135 14.93 8.08 3.86
CA ILE A 135 13.81 8.57 4.69
C ILE A 135 13.32 7.44 5.61
N LEU A 136 13.01 6.27 5.06
CA LEU A 136 12.50 5.14 5.84
C LEU A 136 13.50 4.66 6.89
N ARG A 137 14.80 4.69 6.56
CA ARG A 137 15.89 4.37 7.49
C ARG A 137 16.00 5.41 8.60
N ALA A 138 15.94 6.70 8.28
CA ALA A 138 15.98 7.79 9.25
C ALA A 138 14.80 7.73 10.23
N GLU A 139 13.62 7.34 9.77
CA GLU A 139 12.45 7.13 10.63
C GLU A 139 12.51 5.79 11.39
N GLY A 140 13.49 4.92 11.10
CA GLY A 140 13.67 3.60 11.72
C GLY A 140 12.55 2.63 11.37
N GLN A 141 12.03 2.69 10.15
CA GLN A 141 10.94 1.84 9.65
C GLN A 141 11.39 0.89 8.52
N LEU A 142 12.57 1.09 7.92
CA LEU A 142 13.00 0.36 6.72
C LEU A 142 12.91 -1.17 6.85
N GLU A 143 13.29 -1.73 8.01
CA GLU A 143 13.23 -3.18 8.26
C GLU A 143 11.80 -3.73 8.28
N ASN A 144 10.80 -2.86 8.39
CA ASN A 144 9.37 -3.21 8.40
C ASN A 144 8.64 -2.67 7.18
N VAL A 145 9.30 -2.60 6.02
CA VAL A 145 8.69 -2.16 4.76
C VAL A 145 8.57 -3.33 3.79
N VAL A 146 7.42 -3.43 3.14
CA VAL A 146 7.20 -4.20 1.92
C VAL A 146 6.96 -3.19 0.80
N PHE A 147 7.83 -3.15 -0.20
CA PHE A 147 7.60 -2.31 -1.38
C PHE A 147 6.70 -3.02 -2.38
N ILE A 148 5.77 -2.28 -2.97
CA ILE A 148 4.89 -2.81 -4.01
C ILE A 148 4.89 -1.86 -5.22
N ALA A 149 4.74 -2.37 -6.42
CA ALA A 149 4.66 -1.56 -7.64
C ALA A 149 4.03 -2.33 -8.80
N PHE A 150 3.26 -1.61 -9.64
CA PHE A 150 2.87 -2.09 -10.97
C PHE A 150 4.02 -2.02 -11.99
N ALA A 151 4.90 -1.03 -11.84
CA ALA A 151 6.08 -0.92 -12.67
C ALA A 151 7.17 -1.87 -12.17
N LEU A 152 7.37 -3.00 -12.86
CA LEU A 152 8.40 -3.99 -12.50
C LEU A 152 9.79 -3.35 -12.39
N GLU A 153 10.09 -2.37 -13.24
CA GLU A 153 11.38 -1.66 -13.24
C GLU A 153 11.72 -0.99 -11.90
N ASN A 154 10.73 -0.49 -11.16
CA ASN A 154 10.95 0.02 -9.80
C ASN A 154 11.47 -1.07 -8.86
N LEU A 155 10.88 -2.26 -8.96
CA LEU A 155 11.27 -3.40 -8.11
C LEU A 155 12.63 -3.96 -8.51
N LEU A 156 12.97 -3.96 -9.79
CA LEU A 156 14.30 -4.37 -10.27
C LEU A 156 15.38 -3.40 -9.77
N ARG A 157 15.17 -2.08 -9.89
CA ARG A 157 16.06 -1.08 -9.31
C ARG A 157 16.18 -1.21 -7.80
N LEU A 158 15.07 -1.50 -7.11
CA LEU A 158 15.09 -1.77 -5.66
C LEU A 158 15.98 -2.97 -5.33
N ARG A 159 15.90 -4.07 -6.09
CA ARG A 159 16.73 -5.27 -5.90
C ARG A 159 18.24 -4.98 -6.05
N GLU A 160 18.61 -4.04 -6.94
CA GLU A 160 20.01 -3.62 -7.07
C GLU A 160 20.52 -2.87 -5.83
N ILE A 161 19.65 -2.16 -5.10
CA ILE A 161 20.01 -1.36 -3.91
C ILE A 161 19.88 -2.20 -2.63
N LEU A 162 18.78 -2.95 -2.52
CA LEU A 162 18.40 -3.76 -1.36
C LEU A 162 17.97 -5.16 -1.83
N PRO A 163 18.90 -6.10 -2.07
CA PRO A 163 18.58 -7.41 -2.65
C PRO A 163 17.55 -8.23 -1.87
N GLU A 164 17.56 -8.15 -0.53
CA GLU A 164 16.73 -8.96 0.36
C GLU A 164 15.48 -8.24 0.86
N GLN A 165 15.26 -6.98 0.47
CA GLN A 165 14.10 -6.21 0.94
C GLN A 165 12.79 -6.85 0.46
N PRO A 166 11.79 -7.10 1.33
CA PRO A 166 10.50 -7.59 0.90
C PRO A 166 9.88 -6.70 -0.18
N ALA A 167 9.47 -7.31 -1.29
CA ALA A 167 8.86 -6.61 -2.41
C ALA A 167 7.85 -7.51 -3.13
N GLN A 168 6.73 -6.91 -3.58
CA GLN A 168 5.65 -7.61 -4.26
C GLN A 168 5.36 -6.93 -5.61
N TYR A 169 5.18 -7.73 -6.64
CA TYR A 169 4.82 -7.23 -7.97
C TYR A 169 3.29 -7.13 -8.07
N LEU A 170 2.81 -5.89 -8.26
CA LEU A 170 1.39 -5.59 -8.43
C LEU A 170 0.92 -5.93 -9.84
N VAL A 171 -0.16 -6.71 -9.95
CA VAL A 171 -0.76 -7.04 -11.22
C VAL A 171 -2.30 -7.06 -11.14
N SER A 172 -2.98 -6.54 -12.16
CA SER A 172 -4.43 -6.63 -12.27
C SER A 172 -4.90 -8.00 -12.77
N ARG A 173 -4.04 -8.72 -13.51
CA ARG A 173 -4.28 -10.06 -14.06
C ARG A 173 -2.96 -10.81 -14.23
N MET A 174 -3.03 -12.13 -14.25
CA MET A 174 -1.87 -12.96 -14.54
C MET A 174 -1.66 -13.03 -16.04
N GLU A 175 -0.78 -12.17 -16.57
CA GLU A 175 -0.34 -12.19 -17.97
C GLU A 175 0.84 -13.15 -18.15
N GLU A 176 1.13 -13.51 -19.40
CA GLU A 176 2.31 -14.31 -19.74
C GLU A 176 3.60 -13.64 -19.22
N GLY A 177 4.46 -14.42 -18.60
CA GLY A 177 5.73 -13.92 -18.05
C GLY A 177 5.67 -13.39 -16.60
N VAL A 178 4.48 -13.09 -16.04
CA VAL A 178 4.37 -12.60 -14.65
C VAL A 178 4.96 -13.60 -13.66
N GLU A 179 4.54 -14.87 -13.68
CA GLU A 179 5.05 -15.89 -12.77
C GLU A 179 6.57 -16.09 -12.93
N GLN A 180 7.06 -16.05 -14.17
CA GLN A 180 8.50 -16.12 -14.45
C GLN A 180 9.27 -14.93 -13.84
N ALA A 181 8.74 -13.71 -13.95
CA ALA A 181 9.35 -12.51 -13.37
C ALA A 181 9.41 -12.59 -11.84
N LEU A 182 8.32 -13.05 -11.18
CA LEU A 182 8.31 -13.26 -9.73
C LEU A 182 9.44 -14.19 -9.28
N LEU A 183 9.58 -15.33 -9.95
CA LEU A 183 10.59 -16.33 -9.59
C LEU A 183 12.02 -15.85 -9.91
N ALA A 184 12.22 -15.23 -11.07
CA ALA A 184 13.54 -14.76 -11.51
C ALA A 184 14.12 -13.66 -10.59
N HIS A 185 13.25 -12.80 -10.04
CA HIS A 185 13.67 -11.64 -9.25
C HIS A 185 13.36 -11.76 -7.76
N GLY A 186 12.90 -12.93 -7.30
CA GLY A 186 12.59 -13.15 -5.88
C GLY A 186 11.48 -12.26 -5.35
N LEU A 187 10.50 -11.91 -6.20
CA LEU A 187 9.36 -11.06 -5.83
C LEU A 187 8.18 -11.91 -5.38
N ASP A 188 7.41 -11.41 -4.43
CA ASP A 188 6.11 -11.95 -4.09
C ASP A 188 5.02 -11.39 -5.02
N LEU A 189 3.87 -12.05 -5.10
CA LEU A 189 2.73 -11.61 -5.90
C LEU A 189 1.81 -10.69 -5.08
N ASP A 190 1.39 -9.58 -5.68
CA ASP A 190 0.29 -8.74 -5.18
C ASP A 190 -0.74 -8.55 -6.30
N ALA A 191 -1.83 -9.32 -6.29
CA ALA A 191 -2.73 -9.40 -7.43
C ALA A 191 -4.16 -8.98 -7.10
N HIS A 192 -4.86 -8.46 -8.11
CA HIS A 192 -6.31 -8.35 -8.03
C HIS A 192 -6.91 -9.73 -7.73
N TYR A 193 -7.75 -9.83 -6.71
CA TYR A 193 -8.24 -11.10 -6.15
C TYR A 193 -8.91 -12.04 -7.19
N ALA A 194 -9.50 -11.48 -8.24
CA ALA A 194 -10.10 -12.28 -9.32
C ALA A 194 -9.08 -12.97 -10.24
N ALA A 195 -7.80 -12.58 -10.16
CA ALA A 195 -6.72 -13.17 -10.94
C ALA A 195 -6.05 -14.36 -10.22
N VAL A 196 -6.49 -14.69 -8.99
CA VAL A 196 -5.84 -15.69 -8.12
C VAL A 196 -6.72 -16.92 -7.97
N ASP A 197 -6.13 -18.09 -8.19
CA ASP A 197 -6.71 -19.39 -7.89
C ASP A 197 -5.79 -20.22 -6.96
N ALA A 198 -6.34 -21.32 -6.43
CA ALA A 198 -5.62 -22.18 -5.49
C ALA A 198 -4.36 -22.83 -6.13
N ALA A 199 -4.40 -23.14 -7.43
CA ALA A 199 -3.27 -23.75 -8.11
C ALA A 199 -2.10 -22.75 -8.25
N LEU A 200 -2.38 -21.48 -8.53
CA LEU A 200 -1.37 -20.41 -8.55
C LEU A 200 -0.73 -20.22 -7.17
N VAL A 201 -1.55 -20.15 -6.10
CA VAL A 201 -1.05 -20.03 -4.72
C VAL A 201 -0.10 -21.17 -4.39
N GLN A 202 -0.50 -22.41 -4.69
CA GLN A 202 0.34 -23.61 -4.43
C GLN A 202 1.66 -23.58 -5.21
N ARG A 203 1.64 -23.16 -6.49
CA ARG A 203 2.87 -23.06 -7.30
C ARG A 203 3.82 -22.02 -6.73
N LEU A 204 3.32 -20.83 -6.37
CA LEU A 204 4.14 -19.76 -5.80
C LEU A 204 4.71 -20.16 -4.43
N HIS A 205 3.91 -20.77 -3.56
CA HIS A 205 4.37 -21.32 -2.28
C HIS A 205 5.46 -22.38 -2.43
N ALA A 206 5.35 -23.26 -3.44
CA ALA A 206 6.37 -24.28 -3.70
C ALA A 206 7.75 -23.67 -4.04
N HIS A 207 7.76 -22.41 -4.47
CA HIS A 207 8.98 -21.62 -4.73
C HIS A 207 9.29 -20.60 -3.62
N GLY A 208 8.61 -20.67 -2.48
CA GLY A 208 8.80 -19.77 -1.33
C GLY A 208 8.32 -18.34 -1.60
N ARG A 209 7.43 -18.13 -2.57
CA ARG A 209 6.82 -16.81 -2.85
C ARG A 209 5.47 -16.70 -2.15
N LYS A 210 5.15 -15.49 -1.70
CA LYS A 210 3.89 -15.18 -1.02
C LYS A 210 2.90 -14.54 -1.98
N VAL A 211 1.62 -14.57 -1.59
CA VAL A 211 0.52 -14.00 -2.38
C VAL A 211 -0.28 -13.02 -1.52
N ASN A 212 -0.39 -11.79 -1.99
CA ASN A 212 -1.31 -10.76 -1.50
C ASN A 212 -2.45 -10.57 -2.51
N CYS A 213 -3.65 -10.26 -2.01
CA CYS A 213 -4.82 -9.99 -2.86
C CYS A 213 -5.46 -8.64 -2.52
N TRP A 214 -5.74 -7.81 -3.52
CA TRP A 214 -6.38 -6.49 -3.41
C TRP A 214 -7.52 -6.32 -4.41
N THR A 215 -8.48 -5.38 -4.23
CA THR A 215 -8.94 -4.85 -2.96
C THR A 215 -10.14 -5.67 -2.54
N VAL A 216 -10.13 -6.27 -1.37
CA VAL A 216 -11.12 -7.27 -0.94
C VAL A 216 -11.94 -6.70 0.20
N ASP A 217 -13.19 -6.30 -0.09
CA ASP A 217 -14.08 -5.70 0.90
C ASP A 217 -15.31 -6.58 1.24
N ALA A 218 -15.53 -7.63 0.44
CA ALA A 218 -16.61 -8.58 0.67
C ALA A 218 -16.12 -9.74 1.58
N PRO A 219 -16.77 -9.99 2.75
CA PRO A 219 -16.39 -11.07 3.67
C PRO A 219 -16.38 -12.46 3.04
N GLU A 220 -17.29 -12.72 2.08
CA GLU A 220 -17.36 -14.00 1.36
C GLU A 220 -16.12 -14.22 0.51
N GLU A 221 -15.68 -13.17 -0.20
CA GLU A 221 -14.49 -13.22 -1.05
C GLU A 221 -13.23 -13.41 -0.21
N ALA A 222 -13.13 -12.69 0.92
CA ALA A 222 -12.02 -12.87 1.85
C ALA A 222 -11.95 -14.31 2.38
N ARG A 223 -13.10 -14.92 2.76
CA ARG A 223 -13.13 -16.33 3.22
C ARG A 223 -12.68 -17.29 2.12
N ARG A 224 -13.07 -17.04 0.86
CA ARG A 224 -12.62 -17.84 -0.30
C ARG A 224 -11.11 -17.79 -0.45
N LEU A 225 -10.52 -16.60 -0.38
CA LEU A 225 -9.07 -16.38 -0.50
C LEU A 225 -8.30 -17.00 0.68
N VAL A 226 -8.79 -16.82 1.90
CA VAL A 226 -8.20 -17.49 3.09
C VAL A 226 -8.20 -19.01 2.92
N ALA A 227 -9.29 -19.59 2.41
CA ALA A 227 -9.38 -21.03 2.15
C ALA A 227 -8.43 -21.51 1.04
N MET A 228 -8.03 -20.63 0.10
CA MET A 228 -6.99 -20.91 -0.90
C MET A 228 -5.57 -20.84 -0.35
N GLY A 229 -5.39 -20.27 0.85
CA GLY A 229 -4.10 -20.13 1.50
C GLY A 229 -3.31 -18.90 1.12
N VAL A 230 -3.97 -17.79 0.69
CA VAL A 230 -3.25 -16.53 0.45
C VAL A 230 -2.61 -16.01 1.73
N ASP A 231 -1.46 -15.34 1.60
CA ASP A 231 -0.69 -14.87 2.76
C ASP A 231 -1.19 -13.53 3.29
N TYR A 232 -1.71 -12.68 2.38
CA TYR A 232 -2.17 -11.34 2.73
C TYR A 232 -3.47 -11.01 1.98
N ILE A 233 -4.30 -10.20 2.62
CA ILE A 233 -5.47 -9.56 2.02
C ILE A 233 -5.43 -8.07 2.33
N THR A 234 -5.45 -7.25 1.28
CA THR A 234 -5.52 -5.79 1.37
C THR A 234 -6.98 -5.34 1.21
N SER A 235 -7.50 -4.63 2.23
CA SER A 235 -8.92 -4.26 2.32
C SER A 235 -9.11 -2.83 2.83
N ASN A 236 -10.20 -2.19 2.36
CA ASN A 236 -10.63 -0.89 2.89
C ASN A 236 -11.27 -0.99 4.28
N ILE A 237 -11.85 -2.17 4.64
CA ILE A 237 -12.75 -2.29 5.79
C ILE A 237 -12.65 -3.62 6.55
N LEU A 238 -12.17 -4.70 5.92
CA LEU A 238 -12.06 -6.01 6.57
C LEU A 238 -10.84 -6.06 7.49
N GLU A 239 -11.03 -6.63 8.67
CA GLU A 239 -10.01 -6.77 9.71
C GLU A 239 -10.02 -8.20 10.27
N GLY A 240 -8.86 -8.74 10.69
CA GLY A 240 -8.79 -10.03 11.38
C GLY A 240 -9.44 -10.00 12.77
N ASP A 241 -9.97 -11.14 13.20
CA ASP A 241 -10.66 -11.32 14.48
C ASP A 241 -9.73 -11.73 15.64
N ASP A 242 -8.45 -11.42 15.55
CA ASP A 242 -7.41 -11.80 16.54
C ASP A 242 -7.57 -11.11 17.91
#